data_27f5ccc0db3769c3ecc57dd439153ed5
#
_entry.id   27f5ccc0db3769c3ecc57dd439153ed5
#
_cell.length_a   1.000
_cell.length_b   1.000
_cell.length_c   1.000
_cell.angle_alpha   90.00
_cell.angle_beta   90.00
_cell.angle_gamma   90.00
#
_symmetry.space_group_name_H-M   'P 1'
#
loop_
_entity.id
_entity.type
_entity.pdbx_description
1 polymer ?
#
loop_
_entity_poly.entity_id
_entity_poly.type
_entity_poly.pdbx_seq_one_letter_code
_entity_poly.pdbx_strand_id
1 'polypeptide(L)'
;MRRLALLVGAIVLVDTMFYAAITPLLPRLADDLGFGKHGAGVLAGAYAAGTLVGSLPGGWLAARVGVKATVVLGVLLMAASGLTFAFGDSLAVLDGARFLQGVGGACSWAAGMAWLAGEAPRERRGEVIGGVLAVAIFGVQLGPALGALATAIGREAAFSTTVVLGLALAAWAWTMPARPVSEVLTAPPAALRERSMVTGMWLTALPAAAFGVLDVLAPLRLDALGATSLALGATFFAAAGTEAIVSPSAGRAADRLGALPVARAGLAIGAIALAIVHLPDSAWLLAVVVVVVAGLLGVLWVPAGLLMTSGADRIGLDSAYAFALFNLSWAMGFTVGAAGGGALAQATGDALPYLLLAGAYAATLFAARDYRRG
;
A
#
# COMPACT_ATOMS: atom_id res chain seq x y z
N MET A 1 12.55 -20.81 12.29
CA MET A 1 12.53 -20.02 11.05
C MET A 1 11.27 -20.26 10.21
N ARG A 2 11.06 -21.42 9.58
CA ARG A 2 9.91 -21.63 8.67
C ARG A 2 8.55 -21.26 9.29
N ARG A 3 8.28 -21.68 10.54
CA ARG A 3 7.04 -21.36 11.25
C ARG A 3 6.86 -19.85 11.49
N LEU A 4 7.94 -19.13 11.80
CA LEU A 4 7.90 -17.68 12.00
C LEU A 4 7.64 -16.94 10.67
N ALA A 5 8.33 -17.34 9.59
CA ALA A 5 8.09 -16.76 8.26
C ALA A 5 6.65 -17.00 7.77
N LEU A 6 6.08 -18.18 8.04
CA LEU A 6 4.68 -18.48 7.74
C LEU A 6 3.72 -17.62 8.58
N LEU A 7 4.00 -17.44 9.86
CA LEU A 7 3.19 -16.58 10.74
C LEU A 7 3.19 -15.13 10.26
N VAL A 8 4.39 -14.54 10.07
CA VAL A 8 4.51 -13.15 9.62
C VAL A 8 3.91 -12.99 8.22
N GLY A 9 4.14 -13.96 7.32
CA GLY A 9 3.50 -13.98 6.01
C GLY A 9 1.97 -14.00 6.09
N ALA A 10 1.40 -14.84 6.97
CA ALA A 10 -0.05 -14.89 7.15
C ALA A 10 -0.62 -13.59 7.72
N ILE A 11 0.07 -12.94 8.66
CA ILE A 11 -0.33 -11.64 9.22
C ILE A 11 -0.36 -10.60 8.11
N VAL A 12 0.70 -10.52 7.32
CA VAL A 12 0.85 -9.56 6.23
C VAL A 12 -0.18 -9.81 5.12
N LEU A 13 -0.44 -11.08 4.78
CA LEU A 13 -1.48 -11.48 3.83
C LEU A 13 -2.85 -10.96 4.24
N VAL A 14 -3.23 -11.24 5.49
CA VAL A 14 -4.53 -10.82 6.03
C VAL A 14 -4.64 -9.30 6.05
N ASP A 15 -3.61 -8.60 6.52
CA ASP A 15 -3.59 -7.13 6.56
C ASP A 15 -3.78 -6.52 5.17
N THR A 16 -2.97 -6.92 4.19
CA THR A 16 -3.01 -6.37 2.83
C THR A 16 -4.28 -6.76 2.08
N MET A 17 -4.83 -7.94 2.32
CA MET A 17 -6.10 -8.38 1.75
C MET A 17 -7.26 -7.50 2.25
N PHE A 18 -7.38 -7.29 3.56
CA PHE A 18 -8.43 -6.43 4.11
C PHE A 18 -8.19 -4.94 3.82
N TYR A 19 -6.94 -4.50 3.68
CA TYR A 19 -6.62 -3.17 3.18
C TYR A 19 -7.23 -2.93 1.79
N ALA A 20 -6.94 -3.81 0.84
CA ALA A 20 -7.33 -3.65 -0.56
C ALA A 20 -8.81 -4.01 -0.83
N ALA A 21 -9.50 -4.65 0.12
CA ALA A 21 -10.92 -5.02 -0.02
C ALA A 21 -11.87 -3.81 -0.10
N ILE A 22 -11.43 -2.62 0.34
CA ILE A 22 -12.30 -1.43 0.40
C ILE A 22 -12.65 -0.89 -0.99
N THR A 23 -11.73 -0.97 -1.96
CA THR A 23 -11.85 -0.31 -3.26
C THR A 23 -13.16 -0.65 -3.99
N PRO A 24 -13.56 -1.92 -4.20
CA PRO A 24 -14.82 -2.24 -4.82
C PRO A 24 -16.06 -2.00 -3.93
N LEU A 25 -15.87 -1.74 -2.63
CA LEU A 25 -16.95 -1.42 -1.69
C LEU A 25 -17.28 0.08 -1.65
N LEU A 26 -16.37 0.95 -2.10
CA LEU A 26 -16.52 2.40 -1.97
C LEU A 26 -17.81 2.94 -2.55
N PRO A 27 -18.29 2.55 -3.77
CA PRO A 27 -19.53 3.07 -4.32
C PRO A 27 -20.72 2.75 -3.41
N ARG A 28 -20.86 1.48 -3.00
CA ARG A 28 -21.96 1.05 -2.15
C ARG A 28 -21.95 1.76 -0.79
N LEU A 29 -20.77 1.93 -0.17
CA LEU A 29 -20.64 2.66 1.08
C LEU A 29 -20.99 4.14 0.92
N ALA A 30 -20.64 4.74 -0.23
CA ALA A 30 -20.97 6.12 -0.55
C ALA A 30 -22.50 6.30 -0.66
N ASP A 31 -23.20 5.37 -1.30
CA ASP A 31 -24.65 5.37 -1.44
C ASP A 31 -25.33 5.12 -0.07
N ASP A 32 -24.90 4.09 0.67
CA ASP A 32 -25.51 3.70 1.94
C ASP A 32 -25.35 4.78 3.04
N LEU A 33 -24.24 5.51 3.05
CA LEU A 33 -23.89 6.50 4.07
C LEU A 33 -23.99 7.96 3.58
N GLY A 34 -24.31 8.17 2.30
CA GLY A 34 -24.55 9.50 1.73
C GLY A 34 -23.32 10.39 1.64
N PHE A 35 -22.11 9.85 1.44
CA PHE A 35 -20.90 10.64 1.28
C PHE A 35 -20.44 10.73 -0.18
N GLY A 36 -19.79 11.84 -0.52
CA GLY A 36 -19.22 12.06 -1.86
C GLY A 36 -17.76 11.60 -1.97
N LYS A 37 -17.10 12.05 -3.05
CA LYS A 37 -15.71 11.70 -3.38
C LYS A 37 -14.72 12.08 -2.29
N HIS A 38 -14.95 13.20 -1.57
CA HIS A 38 -14.13 13.58 -0.42
C HIS A 38 -14.19 12.52 0.69
N GLY A 39 -15.40 12.10 1.09
CA GLY A 39 -15.56 11.05 2.11
C GLY A 39 -14.94 9.72 1.66
N ALA A 40 -15.12 9.33 0.41
CA ALA A 40 -14.48 8.15 -0.16
C ALA A 40 -12.95 8.24 -0.11
N GLY A 41 -12.39 9.41 -0.39
CA GLY A 41 -10.96 9.68 -0.33
C GLY A 41 -10.40 9.60 1.09
N VAL A 42 -11.12 10.16 2.09
CA VAL A 42 -10.74 10.05 3.51
C VAL A 42 -10.78 8.60 3.94
N LEU A 43 -11.85 7.88 3.63
CA LEU A 43 -12.02 6.47 4.01
C LEU A 43 -10.93 5.57 3.41
N ALA A 44 -10.61 5.74 2.13
CA ALA A 44 -9.53 5.00 1.47
C ALA A 44 -8.15 5.37 2.05
N GLY A 45 -7.90 6.66 2.28
CA GLY A 45 -6.64 7.19 2.81
C GLY A 45 -6.42 6.91 4.30
N ALA A 46 -7.48 6.65 5.08
CA ALA A 46 -7.42 6.51 6.54
C ALA A 46 -6.49 5.36 6.97
N TYR A 47 -6.49 4.23 6.27
CA TYR A 47 -5.55 3.14 6.53
C TYR A 47 -4.09 3.58 6.36
N ALA A 48 -3.77 4.22 5.25
CA ALA A 48 -2.42 4.69 4.99
C ALA A 48 -1.99 5.79 5.99
N ALA A 49 -2.91 6.67 6.37
CA ALA A 49 -2.68 7.64 7.43
C ALA A 49 -2.39 6.97 8.79
N GLY A 50 -3.13 5.92 9.12
CA GLY A 50 -2.87 5.09 10.30
C GLY A 50 -1.51 4.40 10.24
N THR A 51 -1.14 3.86 9.08
CA THR A 51 0.19 3.27 8.83
C THR A 51 1.30 4.31 9.01
N LEU A 52 1.12 5.50 8.47
CA LEU A 52 2.08 6.61 8.59
C LEU A 52 2.32 6.97 10.07
N VAL A 53 1.24 7.17 10.83
CA VAL A 53 1.30 7.53 12.26
C VAL A 53 1.80 6.38 13.12
N GLY A 54 1.39 5.14 12.82
CA GLY A 54 1.73 3.94 13.58
C GLY A 54 3.15 3.42 13.36
N SER A 55 3.82 3.79 12.27
CA SER A 55 5.11 3.20 11.88
C SER A 55 6.22 3.48 12.91
N LEU A 56 6.37 4.72 13.37
CA LEU A 56 7.40 5.06 14.37
C LEU A 56 7.05 4.51 15.77
N PRO A 57 5.81 4.72 16.30
CA PRO A 57 5.41 4.11 17.56
C PRO A 57 5.50 2.58 17.56
N GLY A 58 5.14 1.92 16.46
CA GLY A 58 5.22 0.46 16.33
C GLY A 58 6.65 -0.06 16.44
N GLY A 59 7.61 0.61 15.78
CA GLY A 59 9.03 0.29 15.89
C GLY A 59 9.56 0.53 17.33
N TRP A 60 9.21 1.65 17.93
CA TRP A 60 9.58 1.97 19.32
C TRP A 60 9.00 0.95 20.31
N LEU A 61 7.74 0.56 20.14
CA LEU A 61 7.08 -0.42 20.98
C LEU A 61 7.75 -1.80 20.86
N ALA A 62 8.09 -2.22 19.63
CA ALA A 62 8.81 -3.47 19.38
C ALA A 62 10.14 -3.54 20.13
N ALA A 63 10.85 -2.41 20.24
CA ALA A 63 12.09 -2.33 20.98
C ALA A 63 11.90 -2.30 22.52
N ARG A 64 10.82 -1.68 23.02
CA ARG A 64 10.58 -1.52 24.46
C ARG A 64 9.88 -2.71 25.08
N VAL A 65 8.83 -3.20 24.43
CA VAL A 65 7.97 -4.27 24.95
C VAL A 65 8.28 -5.62 24.32
N GLY A 66 9.02 -5.61 23.20
CA GLY A 66 9.41 -6.78 22.44
C GLY A 66 8.55 -7.04 21.21
N VAL A 67 9.15 -7.67 20.21
CA VAL A 67 8.54 -7.91 18.88
C VAL A 67 7.26 -8.75 18.98
N LYS A 68 7.25 -9.77 19.83
CA LYS A 68 6.10 -10.66 20.01
C LYS A 68 4.87 -9.92 20.53
N ALA A 69 5.02 -9.16 21.61
CA ALA A 69 3.92 -8.40 22.20
C ALA A 69 3.39 -7.33 21.22
N THR A 70 4.28 -6.69 20.47
CA THR A 70 3.91 -5.68 19.48
C THR A 70 3.18 -6.30 18.29
N VAL A 71 3.60 -7.48 17.79
CA VAL A 71 2.87 -8.22 16.76
C VAL A 71 1.47 -8.59 17.23
N VAL A 72 1.36 -9.15 18.45
CA VAL A 72 0.05 -9.53 19.02
C VAL A 72 -0.86 -8.31 19.15
N LEU A 73 -0.35 -7.19 19.68
CA LEU A 73 -1.11 -5.94 19.76
C LEU A 73 -1.58 -5.47 18.39
N GLY A 74 -0.68 -5.44 17.40
CA GLY A 74 -1.01 -5.03 16.03
C GLY A 74 -2.12 -5.87 15.42
N VAL A 75 -2.01 -7.20 15.54
CA VAL A 75 -3.03 -8.14 15.02
C VAL A 75 -4.37 -7.99 15.75
N LEU A 76 -4.36 -7.77 17.07
CA LEU A 76 -5.59 -7.54 17.85
C LEU A 76 -6.25 -6.19 17.49
N LEU A 77 -5.46 -5.14 17.23
CA LEU A 77 -5.97 -3.87 16.71
C LEU A 77 -6.62 -4.05 15.33
N MET A 78 -5.99 -4.83 14.45
CA MET A 78 -6.57 -5.17 13.14
C MET A 78 -7.89 -5.95 13.28
N ALA A 79 -7.96 -6.91 14.20
CA ALA A 79 -9.18 -7.67 14.46
C ALA A 79 -10.30 -6.76 14.98
N ALA A 80 -10.00 -5.93 15.98
CA ALA A 80 -10.95 -4.97 16.56
C ALA A 80 -11.43 -3.95 15.53
N SER A 81 -10.51 -3.40 14.73
CA SER A 81 -10.85 -2.44 13.68
C SER A 81 -11.70 -3.08 12.57
N GLY A 82 -11.39 -4.32 12.18
CA GLY A 82 -12.21 -5.06 11.21
C GLY A 82 -13.63 -5.31 11.70
N LEU A 83 -13.79 -5.63 13.00
CA LEU A 83 -15.11 -5.75 13.63
C LEU A 83 -15.84 -4.41 13.67
N THR A 84 -15.14 -3.33 14.04
CA THR A 84 -15.71 -1.97 14.01
C THR A 84 -16.13 -1.57 12.60
N PHE A 85 -15.33 -1.92 11.59
CA PHE A 85 -15.67 -1.67 10.20
C PHE A 85 -16.88 -2.50 9.72
N ALA A 86 -17.01 -3.75 10.22
CA ALA A 86 -18.13 -4.63 9.89
C ALA A 86 -19.48 -4.01 10.29
N PHE A 87 -19.56 -3.42 11.48
CA PHE A 87 -20.82 -2.95 12.08
C PHE A 87 -20.94 -1.42 12.15
N GLY A 88 -19.94 -0.68 11.69
CA GLY A 88 -19.97 0.79 11.69
C GLY A 88 -21.09 1.33 10.79
N ASP A 89 -21.87 2.27 11.31
CA ASP A 89 -23.04 2.87 10.68
C ASP A 89 -22.82 4.34 10.26
N SER A 90 -21.63 4.87 10.46
CA SER A 90 -21.26 6.23 10.08
C SER A 90 -19.87 6.30 9.46
N LEU A 91 -19.67 7.26 8.55
CA LEU A 91 -18.38 7.46 7.90
C LEU A 91 -17.26 7.67 8.94
N ALA A 92 -17.48 8.45 9.99
CA ALA A 92 -16.48 8.70 11.02
C ALA A 92 -16.04 7.43 11.75
N VAL A 93 -16.96 6.49 12.02
CA VAL A 93 -16.63 5.19 12.62
C VAL A 93 -15.83 4.33 11.66
N LEU A 94 -16.20 4.32 10.37
CA LEU A 94 -15.44 3.58 9.35
C LEU A 94 -14.05 4.15 9.13
N ASP A 95 -13.92 5.49 9.09
CA ASP A 95 -12.62 6.18 9.00
C ASP A 95 -11.73 5.84 10.20
N GLY A 96 -12.28 5.90 11.41
CA GLY A 96 -11.60 5.52 12.65
C GLY A 96 -11.15 4.04 12.63
N ALA A 97 -12.02 3.14 12.18
CA ALA A 97 -11.71 1.72 12.04
C ALA A 97 -10.56 1.50 11.04
N ARG A 98 -10.62 2.15 9.87
CA ARG A 98 -9.55 2.07 8.87
C ARG A 98 -8.23 2.65 9.36
N PHE A 99 -8.27 3.78 10.07
CA PHE A 99 -7.09 4.37 10.67
C PHE A 99 -6.47 3.43 11.72
N LEU A 100 -7.27 2.86 12.62
CA LEU A 100 -6.79 1.89 13.61
C LEU A 100 -6.26 0.60 12.97
N GLN A 101 -6.87 0.16 11.88
CA GLN A 101 -6.34 -0.96 11.08
C GLN A 101 -4.93 -0.65 10.59
N GLY A 102 -4.71 0.56 10.03
CA GLY A 102 -3.39 1.01 9.58
C GLY A 102 -2.36 1.08 10.71
N VAL A 103 -2.74 1.58 11.87
CA VAL A 103 -1.87 1.56 13.07
C VAL A 103 -1.52 0.14 13.48
N GLY A 104 -2.50 -0.77 13.52
CA GLY A 104 -2.30 -2.18 13.83
C GLY A 104 -1.41 -2.88 12.81
N GLY A 105 -1.65 -2.61 11.52
CA GLY A 105 -0.81 -3.05 10.41
C GLY A 105 0.64 -2.60 10.57
N ALA A 106 0.86 -1.30 10.81
CA ALA A 106 2.20 -0.74 11.01
C ALA A 106 2.95 -1.40 12.18
N CYS A 107 2.28 -1.63 13.31
CA CYS A 107 2.85 -2.32 14.46
C CYS A 107 3.24 -3.77 14.13
N SER A 108 2.34 -4.52 13.48
CA SER A 108 2.59 -5.92 13.14
C SER A 108 3.66 -6.08 12.05
N TRP A 109 3.71 -5.16 11.06
CA TRP A 109 4.74 -5.15 10.04
C TRP A 109 6.12 -4.82 10.63
N ALA A 110 6.25 -3.72 11.36
CA ALA A 110 7.52 -3.30 11.95
C ALA A 110 8.10 -4.37 12.89
N ALA A 111 7.27 -4.88 13.80
CA ALA A 111 7.68 -5.90 14.75
C ALA A 111 7.89 -7.27 14.09
N GLY A 112 7.06 -7.67 13.14
CA GLY A 112 7.17 -8.93 12.41
C GLY A 112 8.43 -9.00 11.56
N MET A 113 8.75 -7.93 10.83
CA MET A 113 9.99 -7.84 10.04
C MET A 113 11.23 -7.82 10.93
N ALA A 114 11.20 -7.07 12.06
CA ALA A 114 12.28 -7.08 13.03
C ALA A 114 12.48 -8.47 13.66
N TRP A 115 11.40 -9.18 13.95
CA TRP A 115 11.44 -10.55 14.47
C TRP A 115 12.08 -11.50 13.47
N LEU A 116 11.64 -11.46 12.21
CA LEU A 116 12.24 -12.26 11.13
C LEU A 116 13.72 -11.94 10.92
N ALA A 117 14.08 -10.65 10.87
CA ALA A 117 15.45 -10.22 10.69
C ALA A 117 16.37 -10.67 11.85
N GLY A 118 15.85 -10.67 13.09
CA GLY A 118 16.58 -11.14 14.26
C GLY A 118 16.82 -12.64 14.32
N GLU A 119 15.89 -13.45 13.78
CA GLU A 119 15.98 -14.90 13.79
C GLU A 119 16.57 -15.50 12.49
N ALA A 120 16.59 -14.73 11.38
CA ALA A 120 17.10 -15.21 10.09
C ALA A 120 18.63 -15.18 10.05
N PRO A 121 19.30 -16.26 9.57
CA PRO A 121 20.72 -16.21 9.22
C PRO A 121 20.98 -15.04 8.26
N ARG A 122 22.11 -14.36 8.46
CA ARG A 122 22.47 -13.17 7.68
C ARG A 122 22.41 -13.42 6.17
N GLU A 123 22.86 -14.60 5.74
CA GLU A 123 22.95 -15.02 4.33
C GLU A 123 21.57 -15.23 3.67
N ARG A 124 20.53 -15.49 4.48
CA ARG A 124 19.17 -15.78 3.99
C ARG A 124 18.12 -14.73 4.39
N ARG A 125 18.55 -13.67 5.07
CA ARG A 125 17.65 -12.63 5.57
C ARG A 125 16.86 -11.97 4.44
N GLY A 126 17.53 -11.63 3.33
CA GLY A 126 16.89 -11.07 2.15
C GLY A 126 15.86 -12.00 1.49
N GLU A 127 16.17 -13.31 1.40
CA GLU A 127 15.25 -14.32 0.86
C GLU A 127 13.97 -14.42 1.71
N VAL A 128 14.11 -14.44 3.03
CA VAL A 128 12.97 -14.57 3.96
C VAL A 128 12.09 -13.31 3.92
N ILE A 129 12.69 -12.12 3.98
CA ILE A 129 11.97 -10.85 3.90
C ILE A 129 11.30 -10.70 2.53
N GLY A 130 12.01 -11.01 1.45
CA GLY A 130 11.47 -10.98 0.09
C GLY A 130 10.28 -11.93 -0.09
N GLY A 131 10.32 -13.10 0.53
CA GLY A 131 9.20 -14.04 0.55
C GLY A 131 7.94 -13.47 1.22
N VAL A 132 8.10 -12.78 2.35
CA VAL A 132 6.97 -12.12 3.03
C VAL A 132 6.41 -10.96 2.20
N LEU A 133 7.26 -10.18 1.54
CA LEU A 133 6.82 -9.11 0.64
C LEU A 133 6.04 -9.66 -0.56
N ALA A 134 6.45 -10.80 -1.12
CA ALA A 134 5.69 -11.46 -2.18
C ALA A 134 4.30 -11.90 -1.71
N VAL A 135 4.20 -12.38 -0.46
CA VAL A 135 2.90 -12.71 0.17
C VAL A 135 2.04 -11.46 0.37
N ALA A 136 2.63 -10.31 0.71
CA ALA A 136 1.93 -9.04 0.80
C ALA A 136 1.27 -8.64 -0.53
N ILE A 137 2.02 -8.72 -1.63
CA ILE A 137 1.51 -8.43 -2.97
C ILE A 137 0.34 -9.36 -3.31
N PHE A 138 0.47 -10.64 -2.97
CA PHE A 138 -0.62 -11.61 -3.16
C PHE A 138 -1.86 -11.26 -2.33
N GLY A 139 -1.69 -10.76 -1.11
CA GLY A 139 -2.78 -10.27 -0.27
C GLY A 139 -3.51 -9.08 -0.90
N VAL A 140 -2.77 -8.08 -1.40
CA VAL A 140 -3.36 -6.94 -2.14
C VAL A 140 -4.19 -7.44 -3.32
N GLN A 141 -3.70 -8.47 -4.03
CA GLN A 141 -4.41 -9.06 -5.17
C GLN A 141 -5.72 -9.73 -4.79
N LEU A 142 -5.78 -10.39 -3.63
CA LEU A 142 -7.00 -11.03 -3.13
C LEU A 142 -8.03 -10.02 -2.57
N GLY A 143 -7.58 -8.82 -2.19
CA GLY A 143 -8.43 -7.80 -1.58
C GLY A 143 -9.68 -7.46 -2.39
N PRO A 144 -9.58 -7.09 -3.67
CA PRO A 144 -10.75 -6.78 -4.50
C PRO A 144 -11.74 -7.93 -4.63
N ALA A 145 -11.26 -9.18 -4.64
CA ALA A 145 -12.13 -10.35 -4.64
C ALA A 145 -12.90 -10.48 -3.31
N LEU A 146 -12.23 -10.23 -2.17
CA LEU A 146 -12.88 -10.18 -0.87
C LEU A 146 -13.90 -9.03 -0.79
N GLY A 147 -13.57 -7.85 -1.32
CA GLY A 147 -14.48 -6.72 -1.38
C GLY A 147 -15.73 -7.01 -2.22
N ALA A 148 -15.57 -7.62 -3.40
CA ALA A 148 -16.68 -8.06 -4.21
C ALA A 148 -17.53 -9.14 -3.50
N LEU A 149 -16.91 -10.08 -2.81
CA LEU A 149 -17.61 -11.07 -1.99
C LEU A 149 -18.40 -10.40 -0.86
N ALA A 150 -17.83 -9.39 -0.20
CA ALA A 150 -18.48 -8.64 0.87
C ALA A 150 -19.76 -7.92 0.38
N THR A 151 -19.84 -7.51 -0.89
CA THR A 151 -21.09 -6.97 -1.46
C THR A 151 -22.17 -8.05 -1.61
N ALA A 152 -21.81 -9.32 -1.77
CA ALA A 152 -22.74 -10.42 -1.97
C ALA A 152 -23.22 -11.04 -0.64
N ILE A 153 -22.31 -11.24 0.33
CA ILE A 153 -22.63 -11.91 1.62
C ILE A 153 -22.89 -10.95 2.78
N GLY A 154 -22.70 -9.64 2.54
CA GLY A 154 -22.75 -8.59 3.55
C GLY A 154 -21.39 -8.22 4.12
N ARG A 155 -21.21 -6.93 4.39
CA ARG A 155 -20.00 -6.36 5.01
C ARG A 155 -19.74 -6.98 6.37
N GLU A 156 -20.81 -7.17 7.15
CA GLU A 156 -20.78 -7.73 8.49
C GLU A 156 -20.17 -9.13 8.50
N ALA A 157 -20.62 -10.00 7.62
CA ALA A 157 -20.12 -11.38 7.51
C ALA A 157 -18.64 -11.39 7.05
N ALA A 158 -18.33 -10.63 5.99
CA ALA A 158 -16.98 -10.62 5.42
C ALA A 158 -15.93 -10.07 6.40
N PHE A 159 -16.19 -8.91 7.01
CA PHE A 159 -15.20 -8.25 7.88
C PHE A 159 -15.17 -8.82 9.30
N SER A 160 -16.22 -9.47 9.79
CA SER A 160 -16.17 -10.21 11.07
C SER A 160 -15.17 -11.37 11.04
N THR A 161 -14.82 -11.89 9.86
CA THR A 161 -13.77 -12.91 9.73
C THR A 161 -12.41 -12.44 10.21
N THR A 162 -12.15 -11.10 10.22
CA THR A 162 -10.93 -10.52 10.79
C THR A 162 -10.73 -10.87 12.26
N VAL A 163 -11.83 -11.01 13.02
CA VAL A 163 -11.76 -11.40 14.44
C VAL A 163 -11.24 -12.83 14.57
N VAL A 164 -11.81 -13.75 13.82
CA VAL A 164 -11.39 -15.17 13.85
C VAL A 164 -9.93 -15.31 13.40
N LEU A 165 -9.59 -14.67 12.27
CA LEU A 165 -8.22 -14.70 11.74
C LEU A 165 -7.25 -14.00 12.71
N GLY A 166 -7.61 -12.83 13.23
CA GLY A 166 -6.77 -12.08 14.14
C GLY A 166 -6.52 -12.82 15.46
N LEU A 167 -7.56 -13.41 16.07
CA LEU A 167 -7.40 -14.21 17.28
C LEU A 167 -6.56 -15.46 17.04
N ALA A 168 -6.76 -16.14 15.91
CA ALA A 168 -5.94 -17.32 15.53
C ALA A 168 -4.47 -16.93 15.31
N LEU A 169 -4.21 -15.82 14.62
CA LEU A 169 -2.84 -15.32 14.39
C LEU A 169 -2.19 -14.81 15.69
N ALA A 170 -2.94 -14.13 16.56
CA ALA A 170 -2.45 -13.71 17.86
C ALA A 170 -2.11 -14.91 18.76
N ALA A 171 -2.97 -15.92 18.81
CA ALA A 171 -2.70 -17.17 19.51
C ALA A 171 -1.47 -17.89 18.95
N TRP A 172 -1.35 -17.97 17.63
CA TRP A 172 -0.17 -18.54 16.99
C TRP A 172 1.10 -17.75 17.32
N ALA A 173 1.08 -16.42 17.22
CA ALA A 173 2.20 -15.56 17.59
C ALA A 173 2.60 -15.76 19.06
N TRP A 174 1.62 -15.96 19.95
CA TRP A 174 1.88 -16.18 21.38
C TRP A 174 2.66 -17.48 21.63
N THR A 175 2.44 -18.52 20.85
CA THR A 175 3.17 -19.81 20.98
C THR A 175 4.62 -19.75 20.46
N MET A 176 4.98 -18.71 19.69
CA MET A 176 6.32 -18.63 19.09
C MET A 176 7.35 -18.08 20.10
N PRO A 177 8.58 -18.62 20.13
CA PRO A 177 9.66 -18.05 20.91
C PRO A 177 10.06 -16.70 20.29
N ALA A 178 10.36 -15.71 21.14
CA ALA A 178 10.91 -14.42 20.70
C ALA A 178 12.13 -14.07 21.55
N ARG A 179 13.15 -13.54 20.90
CA ARG A 179 14.33 -12.97 21.54
C ARG A 179 14.16 -11.45 21.68
N PRO A 180 14.75 -10.81 22.69
CA PRO A 180 14.82 -9.36 22.74
C PRO A 180 15.49 -8.83 21.47
N VAL A 181 14.90 -7.80 20.86
CA VAL A 181 15.53 -7.05 19.77
C VAL A 181 16.41 -5.98 20.40
N SER A 182 17.71 -6.00 20.10
CA SER A 182 18.68 -5.12 20.74
C SER A 182 18.80 -3.73 20.12
N GLU A 183 18.21 -3.48 18.97
CA GLU A 183 18.34 -2.20 18.26
C GLU A 183 16.98 -1.68 17.77
N VAL A 184 16.67 -0.45 18.19
CA VAL A 184 15.57 0.33 17.63
C VAL A 184 16.01 0.84 16.26
N LEU A 185 15.25 0.47 15.23
CA LEU A 185 15.45 1.03 13.90
C LEU A 185 14.99 2.50 13.89
N THR A 186 15.84 3.43 14.26
CA THR A 186 15.65 4.85 14.01
C THR A 186 16.39 5.20 12.74
N ALA A 187 15.66 5.69 11.72
CA ALA A 187 16.32 6.15 10.50
C ALA A 187 17.22 7.35 10.84
N PRO A 188 18.55 7.27 10.63
CA PRO A 188 19.42 8.40 10.92
C PRO A 188 19.06 9.57 10.01
N PRO A 189 19.24 10.82 10.48
CA PRO A 189 19.08 12.02 9.63
C PRO A 189 19.91 11.99 8.35
N ALA A 190 20.99 11.20 8.32
CA ALA A 190 21.81 10.96 7.14
C ALA A 190 21.03 10.37 5.96
N ALA A 191 20.01 9.53 6.21
CA ALA A 191 19.17 8.96 5.16
C ALA A 191 18.42 10.05 4.35
N LEU A 192 17.96 11.11 5.01
CA LEU A 192 17.27 12.22 4.38
C LEU A 192 18.21 13.19 3.64
N ARG A 193 19.53 13.03 3.79
CA ARG A 193 20.55 13.79 3.07
C ARG A 193 21.12 13.03 1.88
N GLU A 194 20.95 11.71 1.87
CA GLU A 194 21.43 10.88 0.76
C GLU A 194 20.50 11.02 -0.44
N ARG A 195 21.05 11.53 -1.55
CA ARG A 195 20.25 11.93 -2.73
C ARG A 195 19.46 10.77 -3.35
N SER A 196 20.03 9.57 -3.41
CA SER A 196 19.32 8.41 -3.97
C SER A 196 18.20 7.91 -3.05
N MET A 197 18.38 8.01 -1.71
CA MET A 197 17.32 7.74 -0.75
C MET A 197 16.13 8.67 -0.97
N VAL A 198 16.37 9.98 -0.99
CA VAL A 198 15.31 11.00 -1.19
C VAL A 198 14.64 10.83 -2.56
N THR A 199 15.42 10.55 -3.61
CA THR A 199 14.87 10.28 -4.94
C THR A 199 14.00 9.03 -4.94
N GLY A 200 14.46 7.95 -4.31
CA GLY A 200 13.69 6.72 -4.16
C GLY A 200 12.41 6.92 -3.35
N MET A 201 12.47 7.69 -2.25
CA MET A 201 11.28 8.06 -1.46
C MET A 201 10.26 8.82 -2.30
N TRP A 202 10.69 9.80 -3.10
CA TRP A 202 9.82 10.54 -4.00
C TRP A 202 9.21 9.66 -5.09
N LEU A 203 10.03 8.80 -5.73
CA LEU A 203 9.57 7.84 -6.74
C LEU A 203 8.69 6.72 -6.16
N THR A 204 8.61 6.58 -4.85
CA THR A 204 7.63 5.74 -4.14
C THR A 204 6.35 6.52 -3.84
N ALA A 205 6.47 7.74 -3.30
CA ALA A 205 5.32 8.56 -2.92
C ALA A 205 4.46 8.98 -4.13
N LEU A 206 5.10 9.23 -5.27
CA LEU A 206 4.42 9.71 -6.47
C LEU A 206 3.43 8.66 -7.06
N PRO A 207 3.82 7.40 -7.35
CA PRO A 207 2.86 6.39 -7.77
C PRO A 207 1.88 6.03 -6.65
N ALA A 208 2.27 6.06 -5.38
CA ALA A 208 1.34 5.86 -4.28
C ALA A 208 0.22 6.90 -4.28
N ALA A 209 0.53 8.17 -4.54
CA ALA A 209 -0.48 9.21 -4.70
C ALA A 209 -1.39 8.97 -5.92
N ALA A 210 -0.82 8.49 -7.03
CA ALA A 210 -1.60 8.14 -8.22
C ALA A 210 -2.55 6.96 -7.96
N PHE A 211 -2.08 5.92 -7.27
CA PHE A 211 -2.95 4.82 -6.81
C PHE A 211 -4.01 5.31 -5.84
N GLY A 212 -3.67 6.21 -4.89
CA GLY A 212 -4.65 6.80 -3.99
C GLY A 212 -5.80 7.50 -4.72
N VAL A 213 -5.51 8.28 -5.77
CA VAL A 213 -6.54 8.88 -6.62
C VAL A 213 -7.31 7.83 -7.41
N LEU A 214 -6.61 6.86 -8.01
CA LEU A 214 -7.20 5.81 -8.85
C LEU A 214 -8.16 4.92 -8.05
N ASP A 215 -7.77 4.49 -6.85
CA ASP A 215 -8.53 3.61 -5.98
C ASP A 215 -9.80 4.27 -5.39
N VAL A 216 -9.87 5.60 -5.44
CA VAL A 216 -11.05 6.37 -5.03
C VAL A 216 -11.94 6.72 -6.21
N LEU A 217 -11.38 7.31 -7.26
CA LEU A 217 -12.18 7.86 -8.34
C LEU A 217 -12.63 6.81 -9.37
N ALA A 218 -11.78 5.82 -9.65
CA ALA A 218 -12.14 4.81 -10.66
C ALA A 218 -13.33 3.93 -10.23
N PRO A 219 -13.43 3.39 -9.00
CA PRO A 219 -14.59 2.60 -8.61
C PRO A 219 -15.89 3.44 -8.60
N LEU A 220 -15.85 4.69 -8.12
CA LEU A 220 -17.00 5.60 -8.13
C LEU A 220 -17.45 5.93 -9.57
N ARG A 221 -16.50 6.14 -10.48
CA ARG A 221 -16.82 6.41 -11.88
C ARG A 221 -17.33 5.16 -12.60
N LEU A 222 -16.75 3.98 -12.35
CA LEU A 222 -17.23 2.70 -12.91
C LEU A 222 -18.65 2.42 -12.49
N ASP A 223 -18.98 2.64 -11.21
CA ASP A 223 -20.33 2.49 -10.68
C ASP A 223 -21.32 3.47 -11.34
N ALA A 224 -20.96 4.75 -11.43
CA ALA A 224 -21.75 5.77 -12.11
C ALA A 224 -21.98 5.46 -13.62
N LEU A 225 -21.09 4.68 -14.23
CA LEU A 225 -21.25 4.16 -15.60
C LEU A 225 -22.00 2.82 -15.66
N GLY A 226 -22.57 2.33 -14.55
CA GLY A 226 -23.38 1.14 -14.45
C GLY A 226 -22.62 -0.18 -14.30
N ALA A 227 -21.36 -0.14 -13.86
CA ALA A 227 -20.61 -1.37 -13.55
C ALA A 227 -21.19 -2.06 -12.31
N THR A 228 -21.34 -3.38 -12.39
CA THR A 228 -21.76 -4.18 -11.23
C THR A 228 -20.62 -4.33 -10.21
N SER A 229 -20.94 -4.62 -8.95
CA SER A 229 -19.93 -4.88 -7.90
C SER A 229 -18.96 -6.00 -8.29
N LEU A 230 -19.43 -7.02 -9.04
CA LEU A 230 -18.59 -8.08 -9.56
C LEU A 230 -17.62 -7.55 -10.62
N ALA A 231 -18.08 -6.68 -11.52
CA ALA A 231 -17.21 -6.04 -12.52
C ALA A 231 -16.16 -5.13 -11.88
N LEU A 232 -16.54 -4.39 -10.83
CA LEU A 232 -15.60 -3.61 -9.99
C LEU A 232 -14.53 -4.52 -9.39
N GLY A 233 -14.94 -5.57 -8.69
CA GLY A 233 -13.99 -6.53 -8.09
C GLY A 233 -13.07 -7.17 -9.13
N ALA A 234 -13.61 -7.59 -10.29
CA ALA A 234 -12.84 -8.17 -11.38
C ALA A 234 -11.85 -7.17 -11.98
N THR A 235 -12.23 -5.90 -12.13
CA THR A 235 -11.38 -4.82 -12.65
C THR A 235 -10.16 -4.62 -11.73
N PHE A 236 -10.37 -4.45 -10.44
CA PHE A 236 -9.27 -4.21 -9.50
C PHE A 236 -8.45 -5.47 -9.22
N PHE A 237 -9.05 -6.65 -9.28
CA PHE A 237 -8.31 -7.92 -9.26
C PHE A 237 -7.38 -8.04 -10.48
N ALA A 238 -7.88 -7.73 -11.67
CA ALA A 238 -7.08 -7.73 -12.90
C ALA A 238 -6.00 -6.63 -12.87
N ALA A 239 -6.31 -5.44 -12.32
CA ALA A 239 -5.35 -4.33 -12.15
C ALA A 239 -4.17 -4.76 -11.27
N ALA A 240 -4.44 -5.34 -10.10
CA ALA A 240 -3.40 -5.88 -9.22
C ALA A 240 -2.62 -7.02 -9.90
N GLY A 241 -3.30 -7.88 -10.67
CA GLY A 241 -2.67 -8.93 -11.48
C GLY A 241 -1.71 -8.39 -12.52
N THR A 242 -2.09 -7.33 -13.22
CA THR A 242 -1.25 -6.68 -14.23
C THR A 242 0.01 -6.08 -13.58
N GLU A 243 -0.14 -5.43 -12.43
CA GLU A 243 0.99 -4.92 -11.66
C GLU A 243 1.95 -6.04 -11.24
N ALA A 244 1.43 -7.15 -10.75
CA ALA A 244 2.23 -8.32 -10.36
C ALA A 244 3.02 -8.94 -11.54
N ILE A 245 2.48 -8.87 -12.76
CA ILE A 245 3.15 -9.35 -13.99
C ILE A 245 4.18 -8.34 -14.49
N VAL A 246 3.89 -7.05 -14.42
CA VAL A 246 4.75 -5.97 -14.92
C VAL A 246 5.97 -5.75 -14.02
N SER A 247 5.83 -5.84 -12.69
CA SER A 247 6.91 -5.60 -11.73
C SER A 247 8.17 -6.44 -11.96
N PRO A 248 8.12 -7.78 -12.18
CA PRO A 248 9.31 -8.55 -12.51
C PRO A 248 9.97 -8.16 -13.83
N SER A 249 9.19 -7.67 -14.80
CA SER A 249 9.71 -7.18 -16.08
C SER A 249 10.45 -5.85 -15.92
N ALA A 250 9.91 -4.94 -15.10
CA ALA A 250 10.59 -3.71 -14.69
C ALA A 250 11.89 -4.01 -13.93
N GLY A 251 11.89 -5.05 -13.05
CA GLY A 251 13.09 -5.53 -12.37
C GLY A 251 14.18 -5.97 -13.34
N ARG A 252 13.87 -6.87 -14.26
CA ARG A 252 14.81 -7.32 -15.29
C ARG A 252 15.34 -6.18 -16.17
N ALA A 253 14.49 -5.21 -16.48
CA ALA A 253 14.89 -4.01 -17.19
C ALA A 253 15.85 -3.14 -16.36
N ALA A 254 15.56 -2.97 -15.07
CA ALA A 254 16.41 -2.21 -14.15
C ALA A 254 17.78 -2.87 -13.92
N ASP A 255 17.85 -4.21 -13.89
CA ASP A 255 19.10 -4.96 -13.79
C ASP A 255 19.99 -4.75 -15.03
N ARG A 256 19.38 -4.62 -16.22
CA ARG A 256 20.11 -4.47 -17.49
C ARG A 256 20.46 -3.03 -17.84
N LEU A 257 19.54 -2.11 -17.57
CA LEU A 257 19.62 -0.71 -18.02
C LEU A 257 19.96 0.26 -16.88
N GLY A 258 19.87 -0.21 -15.64
CA GLY A 258 19.93 0.62 -14.43
C GLY A 258 18.57 1.16 -14.00
N ALA A 259 18.46 1.57 -12.73
CA ALA A 259 17.21 2.06 -12.14
C ALA A 259 16.69 3.35 -12.80
N LEU A 260 17.57 4.32 -13.10
CA LEU A 260 17.17 5.63 -13.64
C LEU A 260 16.51 5.60 -15.03
N PRO A 261 17.03 4.86 -16.04
CA PRO A 261 16.35 4.73 -17.32
C PRO A 261 14.95 4.13 -17.21
N VAL A 262 14.78 3.10 -16.36
CA VAL A 262 13.47 2.47 -16.11
C VAL A 262 12.53 3.44 -15.40
N ALA A 263 13.02 4.18 -14.42
CA ALA A 263 12.23 5.22 -13.74
C ALA A 263 11.77 6.30 -14.73
N ARG A 264 12.63 6.76 -15.63
CA ARG A 264 12.28 7.75 -16.66
C ARG A 264 11.21 7.23 -17.62
N ALA A 265 11.34 5.98 -18.06
CA ALA A 265 10.32 5.34 -18.89
C ALA A 265 8.98 5.23 -18.13
N GLY A 266 9.00 4.78 -16.88
CA GLY A 266 7.82 4.72 -16.02
C GLY A 266 7.17 6.09 -15.79
N LEU A 267 7.97 7.14 -15.56
CA LEU A 267 7.47 8.51 -15.44
C LEU A 267 6.80 9.02 -16.71
N ALA A 268 7.43 8.81 -17.88
CA ALA A 268 6.87 9.22 -19.16
C ALA A 268 5.54 8.52 -19.48
N ILE A 269 5.54 7.19 -19.33
CA ILE A 269 4.35 6.37 -19.60
C ILE A 269 3.26 6.64 -18.57
N GLY A 270 3.62 6.77 -17.28
CA GLY A 270 2.68 7.11 -16.21
C GLY A 270 2.04 8.48 -16.38
N ALA A 271 2.79 9.49 -16.84
CA ALA A 271 2.23 10.81 -17.15
C ALA A 271 1.15 10.73 -18.23
N ILE A 272 1.40 9.98 -19.31
CA ILE A 272 0.43 9.76 -20.39
C ILE A 272 -0.79 8.99 -19.88
N ALA A 273 -0.56 7.89 -19.12
CA ALA A 273 -1.60 7.05 -18.56
C ALA A 273 -2.55 7.84 -17.65
N LEU A 274 -1.99 8.68 -16.77
CA LEU A 274 -2.78 9.55 -15.89
C LEU A 274 -3.54 10.65 -16.66
N ALA A 275 -2.96 11.16 -17.75
CA ALA A 275 -3.64 12.16 -18.57
C ALA A 275 -4.87 11.63 -19.32
N ILE A 276 -4.97 10.32 -19.54
CA ILE A 276 -6.06 9.71 -20.33
C ILE A 276 -7.07 8.91 -19.50
N VAL A 277 -6.74 8.54 -18.24
CA VAL A 277 -7.58 7.62 -17.43
C VAL A 277 -8.99 8.17 -17.15
N HIS A 278 -9.17 9.48 -17.18
CA HIS A 278 -10.47 10.13 -16.93
C HIS A 278 -11.35 10.25 -18.19
N LEU A 279 -10.84 9.94 -19.39
CA LEU A 279 -11.53 10.14 -20.66
C LEU A 279 -12.62 9.13 -20.99
N PRO A 280 -12.55 7.84 -20.59
CA PRO A 280 -13.55 6.85 -20.98
C PRO A 280 -14.96 7.17 -20.47
N ASP A 281 -15.95 7.04 -21.36
CA ASP A 281 -17.37 7.26 -21.08
C ASP A 281 -18.18 5.96 -20.98
N SER A 282 -17.53 4.80 -21.06
CA SER A 282 -18.17 3.50 -20.88
C SER A 282 -17.47 2.68 -19.80
N ALA A 283 -18.23 1.94 -19.01
CA ALA A 283 -17.71 1.17 -17.88
C ALA A 283 -16.63 0.16 -18.32
N TRP A 284 -16.86 -0.58 -19.42
CA TRP A 284 -15.90 -1.58 -19.88
C TRP A 284 -14.58 -0.95 -20.37
N LEU A 285 -14.65 0.17 -21.08
CA LEU A 285 -13.45 0.87 -21.56
C LEU A 285 -12.66 1.46 -20.38
N LEU A 286 -13.36 2.04 -19.40
CA LEU A 286 -12.73 2.52 -18.16
C LEU A 286 -12.07 1.37 -17.40
N ALA A 287 -12.74 0.21 -17.29
CA ALA A 287 -12.17 -0.96 -16.63
C ALA A 287 -10.86 -1.40 -17.30
N VAL A 288 -10.84 -1.50 -18.64
CA VAL A 288 -9.62 -1.85 -19.38
C VAL A 288 -8.52 -0.81 -19.15
N VAL A 289 -8.86 0.48 -19.20
CA VAL A 289 -7.88 1.57 -18.98
C VAL A 289 -7.34 1.51 -17.55
N VAL A 290 -8.17 1.30 -16.53
CA VAL A 290 -7.73 1.14 -15.13
C VAL A 290 -6.75 -0.01 -14.97
N VAL A 291 -7.04 -1.17 -15.56
CA VAL A 291 -6.15 -2.35 -15.53
C VAL A 291 -4.79 -2.04 -16.15
N VAL A 292 -4.77 -1.37 -17.28
CA VAL A 292 -3.52 -0.98 -17.97
C VAL A 292 -2.77 0.07 -17.16
N VAL A 293 -3.46 1.12 -16.71
CA VAL A 293 -2.86 2.22 -15.93
C VAL A 293 -2.23 1.71 -14.64
N ALA A 294 -2.90 0.83 -13.90
CA ALA A 294 -2.36 0.24 -12.68
C ALA A 294 -1.01 -0.46 -12.93
N GLY A 295 -0.95 -1.31 -13.98
CA GLY A 295 0.31 -1.96 -14.35
C GLY A 295 1.43 -0.97 -14.72
N LEU A 296 1.09 0.10 -15.44
CA LEU A 296 2.05 1.12 -15.86
C LEU A 296 2.57 1.96 -14.68
N LEU A 297 1.71 2.31 -13.72
CA LEU A 297 2.10 3.01 -12.51
C LEU A 297 3.03 2.15 -11.63
N GLY A 298 2.75 0.84 -11.55
CA GLY A 298 3.55 -0.14 -10.79
C GLY A 298 5.00 -0.28 -11.25
N VAL A 299 5.33 0.13 -12.48
CA VAL A 299 6.72 0.12 -13.01
C VAL A 299 7.69 0.88 -12.09
N LEU A 300 7.22 1.94 -11.40
CA LEU A 300 8.09 2.79 -10.58
C LEU A 300 8.52 2.16 -9.24
N TRP A 301 7.81 1.14 -8.74
CA TRP A 301 8.15 0.51 -7.46
C TRP A 301 9.56 -0.07 -7.43
N VAL A 302 9.95 -0.73 -8.52
CA VAL A 302 11.26 -1.41 -8.57
C VAL A 302 12.43 -0.43 -8.60
N PRO A 303 12.49 0.55 -9.52
CA PRO A 303 13.60 1.52 -9.53
C PRO A 303 13.63 2.38 -8.27
N ALA A 304 12.47 2.69 -7.65
CA ALA A 304 12.42 3.39 -6.38
C ALA A 304 13.10 2.59 -5.26
N GLY A 305 12.73 1.30 -5.12
CA GLY A 305 13.33 0.39 -4.15
C GLY A 305 14.84 0.20 -4.35
N LEU A 306 15.29 0.04 -5.61
CA LEU A 306 16.73 -0.08 -5.94
C LEU A 306 17.52 1.19 -5.58
N LEU A 307 16.97 2.37 -5.82
CA LEU A 307 17.62 3.63 -5.43
C LEU A 307 17.72 3.76 -3.90
N MET A 308 16.68 3.35 -3.18
CA MET A 308 16.68 3.40 -1.72
C MET A 308 17.66 2.40 -1.11
N THR A 309 17.69 1.16 -1.59
CA THR A 309 18.64 0.15 -1.09
C THR A 309 20.08 0.54 -1.41
N SER A 310 20.38 1.00 -2.63
CA SER A 310 21.71 1.47 -2.98
C SER A 310 22.14 2.72 -2.21
N GLY A 311 21.20 3.59 -1.84
CA GLY A 311 21.45 4.73 -0.97
C GLY A 311 21.77 4.31 0.46
N ALA A 312 21.02 3.33 0.99
CA ALA A 312 21.27 2.76 2.31
C ALA A 312 22.67 2.14 2.39
N ASP A 313 23.06 1.35 1.38
CA ASP A 313 24.39 0.73 1.31
C ASP A 313 25.51 1.78 1.33
N ARG A 314 25.35 2.91 0.60
CA ARG A 314 26.37 3.99 0.57
C ARG A 314 26.61 4.65 1.91
N ILE A 315 25.60 4.75 2.75
CA ILE A 315 25.73 5.37 4.09
C ILE A 315 25.81 4.33 5.21
N GLY A 316 26.00 3.06 4.86
CA GLY A 316 26.16 1.96 5.81
C GLY A 316 24.90 1.65 6.63
N LEU A 317 23.71 1.95 6.08
CA LEU A 317 22.43 1.59 6.69
C LEU A 317 22.00 0.18 6.30
N ASP A 318 21.39 -0.53 7.23
CA ASP A 318 20.73 -1.81 6.96
C ASP A 318 19.57 -1.60 5.96
N SER A 319 19.41 -2.52 5.03
CA SER A 319 18.32 -2.51 4.02
C SER A 319 16.91 -2.46 4.65
N ALA A 320 16.76 -2.92 5.90
CA ALA A 320 15.49 -2.82 6.62
C ALA A 320 15.04 -1.36 6.80
N TYR A 321 15.97 -0.40 6.94
CA TYR A 321 15.63 1.03 6.98
C TYR A 321 15.13 1.54 5.63
N ALA A 322 15.75 1.09 4.53
CA ALA A 322 15.27 1.46 3.20
C ALA A 322 13.83 1.01 2.99
N PHE A 323 13.48 -0.21 3.41
CA PHE A 323 12.11 -0.72 3.35
C PHE A 323 11.14 0.04 4.28
N ALA A 324 11.58 0.42 5.48
CA ALA A 324 10.75 1.23 6.37
C ALA A 324 10.43 2.61 5.78
N LEU A 325 11.43 3.27 5.19
CA LEU A 325 11.26 4.55 4.51
C LEU A 325 10.44 4.41 3.22
N PHE A 326 10.58 3.29 2.50
CA PHE A 326 9.75 2.98 1.34
C PHE A 326 8.27 2.90 1.75
N ASN A 327 7.96 2.15 2.80
CA ASN A 327 6.58 2.01 3.30
C ASN A 327 6.02 3.34 3.83
N LEU A 328 6.83 4.13 4.52
CA LEU A 328 6.45 5.46 4.99
C LEU A 328 6.16 6.41 3.83
N SER A 329 6.98 6.38 2.77
CA SER A 329 6.78 7.19 1.55
C SER A 329 5.53 6.76 0.80
N TRP A 330 5.28 5.45 0.72
CA TRP A 330 4.05 4.90 0.17
C TRP A 330 2.83 5.39 0.96
N ALA A 331 2.85 5.26 2.29
CA ALA A 331 1.73 5.66 3.15
C ALA A 331 1.43 7.16 3.04
N MET A 332 2.45 8.00 3.01
CA MET A 332 2.31 9.44 2.82
C MET A 332 1.70 9.76 1.44
N GLY A 333 2.25 9.18 0.38
CA GLY A 333 1.77 9.41 -0.99
C GLY A 333 0.32 8.97 -1.15
N PHE A 334 -0.01 7.75 -0.71
CA PHE A 334 -1.36 7.22 -0.82
C PHE A 334 -2.38 8.04 -0.01
N THR A 335 -2.04 8.45 1.22
CA THR A 335 -2.91 9.29 2.05
C THR A 335 -3.23 10.63 1.34
N VAL A 336 -2.18 11.30 0.84
CA VAL A 336 -2.33 12.58 0.12
C VAL A 336 -3.14 12.39 -1.18
N GLY A 337 -2.85 11.33 -1.93
CA GLY A 337 -3.54 11.02 -3.17
C GLY A 337 -5.02 10.71 -2.95
N ALA A 338 -5.34 9.84 -2.02
CA ALA A 338 -6.71 9.41 -1.75
C ALA A 338 -7.56 10.58 -1.18
N ALA A 339 -7.15 11.13 -0.04
CA ALA A 339 -7.91 12.18 0.63
C ALA A 339 -7.89 13.50 -0.16
N GLY A 340 -6.71 13.95 -0.62
CA GLY A 340 -6.56 15.18 -1.40
C GLY A 340 -7.19 15.06 -2.79
N GLY A 341 -6.98 13.95 -3.47
CA GLY A 341 -7.57 13.68 -4.78
C GLY A 341 -9.09 13.59 -4.74
N GLY A 342 -9.65 12.93 -3.72
CA GLY A 342 -11.10 12.85 -3.50
C GLY A 342 -11.72 14.23 -3.22
N ALA A 343 -11.08 15.04 -2.36
CA ALA A 343 -11.52 16.41 -2.07
C ALA A 343 -11.46 17.30 -3.32
N LEU A 344 -10.36 17.24 -4.05
CA LEU A 344 -10.19 18.01 -5.27
C LEU A 344 -11.20 17.61 -6.35
N ALA A 345 -11.41 16.30 -6.55
CA ALA A 345 -12.39 15.80 -7.51
C ALA A 345 -13.82 16.18 -7.17
N GLN A 346 -14.16 16.27 -5.89
CA GLN A 346 -15.47 16.74 -5.45
C GLN A 346 -15.70 18.21 -5.80
N ALA A 347 -14.65 19.04 -5.72
CA ALA A 347 -14.72 20.47 -5.99
C ALA A 347 -14.64 20.82 -7.48
N THR A 348 -13.93 20.02 -8.29
CA THR A 348 -13.52 20.40 -9.66
C THR A 348 -13.84 19.36 -10.74
N GLY A 349 -14.26 18.16 -10.34
CA GLY A 349 -14.43 17.00 -11.23
C GLY A 349 -13.20 16.10 -11.29
N ASP A 350 -13.37 14.92 -11.91
CA ASP A 350 -12.39 13.82 -11.86
C ASP A 350 -11.09 14.09 -12.64
N ALA A 351 -11.14 14.96 -13.64
CA ALA A 351 -9.99 15.20 -14.52
C ALA A 351 -8.81 15.86 -13.80
N LEU A 352 -9.08 16.88 -12.96
CA LEU A 352 -8.02 17.72 -12.39
C LEU A 352 -7.05 16.94 -11.48
N PRO A 353 -7.46 16.05 -10.56
CA PRO A 353 -6.53 15.25 -9.78
C PRO A 353 -5.56 14.41 -10.64
N TYR A 354 -6.09 13.77 -11.68
CA TYR A 354 -5.27 12.97 -12.59
C TYR A 354 -4.30 13.84 -13.41
N LEU A 355 -4.74 15.00 -13.91
CA LEU A 355 -3.91 15.92 -14.69
C LEU A 355 -2.80 16.56 -13.86
N LEU A 356 -3.06 16.88 -12.58
CA LEU A 356 -2.03 17.38 -11.67
C LEU A 356 -0.96 16.30 -11.40
N LEU A 357 -1.37 15.05 -11.21
CA LEU A 357 -0.42 13.94 -11.07
C LEU A 357 0.35 13.71 -12.38
N ALA A 358 -0.31 13.75 -13.54
CA ALA A 358 0.37 13.66 -14.83
C ALA A 358 1.43 14.77 -14.97
N GLY A 359 1.10 16.00 -14.57
CA GLY A 359 2.04 17.13 -14.50
C GLY A 359 3.21 16.89 -13.54
N ALA A 360 2.93 16.32 -12.35
CA ALA A 360 3.98 15.96 -11.39
C ALA A 360 4.93 14.87 -11.92
N TYR A 361 4.39 13.85 -12.60
CA TYR A 361 5.19 12.83 -13.30
C TYR A 361 6.06 13.45 -14.38
N ALA A 362 5.50 14.32 -15.23
CA ALA A 362 6.23 15.02 -16.29
C ALA A 362 7.32 15.94 -15.70
N ALA A 363 7.02 16.73 -14.68
CA ALA A 363 7.98 17.58 -13.98
C ALA A 363 9.14 16.77 -13.38
N THR A 364 8.82 15.63 -12.75
CA THR A 364 9.84 14.71 -12.20
C THR A 364 10.72 14.12 -13.31
N LEU A 365 10.13 13.77 -14.46
CA LEU A 365 10.88 13.28 -15.61
C LEU A 365 11.86 14.34 -16.14
N PHE A 366 11.45 15.61 -16.22
CA PHE A 366 12.34 16.70 -16.65
C PHE A 366 13.47 16.93 -15.63
N ALA A 367 13.17 16.98 -14.34
CA ALA A 367 14.17 17.10 -13.27
C ALA A 367 15.18 15.91 -13.27
N ALA A 368 14.70 14.71 -13.58
CA ALA A 368 15.55 13.52 -13.66
C ALA A 368 16.52 13.54 -14.85
N ARG A 369 16.34 14.40 -15.87
CA ARG A 369 17.29 14.55 -16.99
C ARG A 369 18.62 15.15 -16.54
N ASP A 370 18.60 16.05 -15.57
CA ASP A 370 19.79 16.74 -15.07
C ASP A 370 20.60 15.89 -14.09
N TYR A 371 20.04 14.79 -13.62
CA TYR A 371 20.72 13.85 -12.70
C TYR A 371 21.97 13.15 -13.27
N ARG A 372 22.20 13.22 -14.56
CA ARG A 372 23.41 12.68 -15.23
C ARG A 372 24.63 13.61 -15.22
N ARG A 373 24.48 14.88 -14.79
CA ARG A 373 25.53 15.90 -14.90
C ARG A 373 26.23 16.25 -13.58
N GLY A 374 25.90 15.58 -12.50
CA GLY A 374 26.56 15.68 -11.19
C GLY A 374 27.00 14.33 -10.65
#